data_8618de95ef9e5239802034fc9783127e
#
_entry.id   8618de95ef9e5239802034fc9783127e
#
_cell.length_a   1.000
_cell.length_b   1.000
_cell.length_c   1.000
_cell.angle_alpha   90.00
_cell.angle_beta   90.00
_cell.angle_gamma   90.00
#
_symmetry.space_group_name_H-M   'P 1'
#
loop_
_entity.id
_entity.type
_entity.pdbx_description
1 polymer ?
#
loop_
_entity_poly.entity_id
_entity_poly.type
_entity_poly.pdbx_seq_one_letter_code
_entity_poly.pdbx_strand_id
1 'polypeptide(L)'
;MQRLFAGKLRFAFRHFPLTEVHPWAEPAAEAAEYAATQGLFWEMHDSLYANQDELGLPLILALGRALGVSDLGLRDALAQRTFASKINDDFIGGVRSGVNGTPSFFINGEKHQGSFAYEELAAAIDARLHAGAAP
;
A
#
# COMPACT_ATOMS: atom_id res chain seq x y z
N MET A 1 -13.33 -5.89 3.90
CA MET A 1 -13.65 -5.57 2.49
C MET A 1 -13.36 -6.73 1.56
N GLN A 2 -12.14 -7.25 1.53
CA GLN A 2 -11.80 -8.39 0.68
C GLN A 2 -12.63 -9.64 0.98
N ARG A 3 -12.96 -9.87 2.25
CA ARG A 3 -13.80 -11.03 2.63
C ARG A 3 -15.22 -10.92 2.10
N LEU A 4 -15.77 -9.69 2.13
CA LEU A 4 -17.14 -9.46 1.64
C LEU A 4 -17.27 -9.76 0.15
N PHE A 5 -16.24 -9.48 -0.62
CA PHE A 5 -16.24 -9.64 -2.08
C PHE A 5 -15.31 -10.77 -2.53
N ALA A 6 -15.12 -11.81 -1.72
CA ALA A 6 -14.22 -12.91 -2.05
C ALA A 6 -14.51 -13.47 -3.45
N GLY A 7 -13.48 -13.60 -4.26
CA GLY A 7 -13.60 -14.08 -5.64
C GLY A 7 -14.15 -13.07 -6.65
N LYS A 8 -14.58 -11.90 -6.20
CA LYS A 8 -15.14 -10.84 -7.06
C LYS A 8 -14.33 -9.56 -7.05
N LEU A 9 -13.32 -9.47 -6.18
CA LEU A 9 -12.53 -8.27 -5.99
C LEU A 9 -11.05 -8.59 -6.15
N ARG A 10 -10.38 -7.82 -6.99
CA ARG A 10 -8.93 -7.78 -7.05
C ARG A 10 -8.47 -6.51 -6.37
N PHE A 11 -7.78 -6.65 -5.23
CA PHE A 11 -7.27 -5.52 -4.46
C PHE A 11 -5.81 -5.28 -4.81
N ALA A 12 -5.48 -4.05 -5.20
CA ALA A 12 -4.11 -3.65 -5.49
C ALA A 12 -3.75 -2.46 -4.61
N PHE A 13 -2.55 -2.49 -4.04
CA PHE A 13 -1.98 -1.40 -3.27
C PHE A 13 -0.92 -0.69 -4.11
N ARG A 14 -0.93 0.66 -4.07
CA ARG A 14 0.11 1.47 -4.71
C ARG A 14 0.66 2.46 -3.70
N HIS A 15 1.96 2.68 -3.76
CA HIS A 15 2.64 3.58 -2.83
C HIS A 15 2.43 5.04 -3.22
N PHE A 16 2.21 5.87 -2.21
CA PHE A 16 2.13 7.31 -2.39
C PHE A 16 2.76 7.99 -1.16
N PRO A 17 4.09 7.89 -0.99
CA PRO A 17 4.75 8.41 0.19
C PRO A 17 4.76 9.93 0.21
N LEU A 18 4.18 10.51 1.27
CA LEU A 18 4.18 11.94 1.50
C LEU A 18 5.41 12.33 2.31
N THR A 19 6.57 12.26 1.66
CA THR A 19 7.89 12.33 2.30
C THR A 19 8.12 13.64 3.06
N GLU A 20 7.58 14.74 2.58
CA GLU A 20 7.74 16.05 3.24
C GLU A 20 7.04 16.09 4.60
N VAL A 21 5.94 15.37 4.76
CA VAL A 21 5.16 15.30 6.00
C VAL A 21 5.57 14.08 6.82
N HIS A 22 5.89 12.97 6.14
CA HIS A 22 6.22 11.69 6.75
C HIS A 22 7.56 11.18 6.22
N PRO A 23 8.70 11.59 6.83
CA PRO A 23 10.02 11.27 6.28
C PRO A 23 10.33 9.77 6.22
N TRP A 24 9.65 8.94 7.00
CA TRP A 24 9.85 7.49 6.97
C TRP A 24 8.88 6.76 6.06
N ALA A 25 8.01 7.48 5.35
CA ALA A 25 7.04 6.85 4.44
C ALA A 25 7.73 6.11 3.29
N GLU A 26 8.76 6.70 2.69
CA GLU A 26 9.46 6.06 1.58
C GLU A 26 10.30 4.85 2.03
N PRO A 27 11.12 4.92 3.08
CA PRO A 27 11.79 3.73 3.61
C PRO A 27 10.81 2.62 4.00
N ALA A 28 9.67 2.95 4.57
CA ALA A 28 8.64 1.96 4.89
C ALA A 28 8.09 1.31 3.63
N ALA A 29 7.82 2.09 2.59
CA ALA A 29 7.38 1.55 1.30
C ALA A 29 8.42 0.62 0.69
N GLU A 30 9.70 0.99 0.76
CA GLU A 30 10.79 0.15 0.27
C GLU A 30 10.89 -1.16 1.06
N ALA A 31 10.68 -1.11 2.39
CA ALA A 31 10.68 -2.30 3.23
C ALA A 31 9.53 -3.25 2.83
N ALA A 32 8.35 -2.71 2.56
CA ALA A 32 7.21 -3.53 2.12
C ALA A 32 7.51 -4.21 0.77
N GLU A 33 8.15 -3.51 -0.15
CA GLU A 33 8.54 -4.09 -1.44
C GLU A 33 9.60 -5.17 -1.28
N TYR A 34 10.57 -4.97 -0.39
CA TYR A 34 11.55 -6.01 -0.10
C TYR A 34 10.87 -7.25 0.47
N ALA A 35 9.95 -7.08 1.43
CA ALA A 35 9.17 -8.19 1.98
C ALA A 35 8.36 -8.91 0.92
N ALA A 36 7.90 -8.20 -0.11
CA ALA A 36 7.18 -8.79 -1.23
C ALA A 36 8.03 -9.83 -1.98
N THR A 37 9.35 -9.64 -2.04
CA THR A 37 10.25 -10.62 -2.68
C THR A 37 10.26 -11.95 -1.95
N GLN A 38 9.79 -11.98 -0.70
CA GLN A 38 9.71 -13.18 0.13
C GLN A 38 8.26 -13.60 0.40
N GLY A 39 7.32 -13.03 -0.36
CA GLY A 39 5.90 -13.37 -0.23
C GLY A 39 5.22 -12.76 0.99
N LEU A 40 5.81 -11.72 1.58
CA LEU A 40 5.36 -11.14 2.85
C LEU A 40 4.95 -9.65 2.73
N PHE A 41 4.50 -9.24 1.54
CA PHE A 41 4.12 -7.83 1.33
C PHE A 41 3.04 -7.38 2.32
N TRP A 42 1.92 -8.11 2.36
CA TRP A 42 0.77 -7.69 3.17
C TRP A 42 1.06 -7.75 4.66
N GLU A 43 1.84 -8.73 5.10
CA GLU A 43 2.24 -8.85 6.51
C GLU A 43 3.10 -7.65 6.92
N MET A 44 4.06 -7.25 6.06
CA MET A 44 4.88 -6.07 6.34
C MET A 44 4.05 -4.77 6.24
N HIS A 45 3.21 -4.66 5.23
CA HIS A 45 2.29 -3.54 5.07
C HIS A 45 1.46 -3.32 6.35
N ASP A 46 0.84 -4.38 6.84
CA ASP A 46 0.00 -4.30 8.03
C ASP A 46 0.81 -3.92 9.27
N SER A 47 2.01 -4.49 9.42
CA SER A 47 2.90 -4.19 10.55
C SER A 47 3.35 -2.73 10.54
N LEU A 48 3.66 -2.19 9.37
CA LEU A 48 4.08 -0.79 9.25
C LEU A 48 2.94 0.17 9.60
N TYR A 49 1.73 -0.10 9.13
CA TYR A 49 0.58 0.73 9.48
C TYR A 49 0.23 0.65 10.96
N ALA A 50 0.35 -0.53 11.56
CA ALA A 50 0.09 -0.70 13.00
C ALA A 50 1.08 0.08 13.86
N ASN A 51 2.25 0.45 13.32
CA ASN A 51 3.31 1.15 14.04
C ASN A 51 3.69 2.49 13.39
N GLN A 52 2.80 3.08 12.61
CA GLN A 52 3.13 4.24 11.79
C GLN A 52 3.56 5.47 12.58
N ASP A 53 3.15 5.59 13.85
CA ASP A 53 3.50 6.73 14.68
C ASP A 53 4.92 6.66 15.24
N GLU A 54 5.58 5.51 15.13
CA GLU A 54 6.90 5.27 15.70
C GLU A 54 7.93 4.84 14.67
N LEU A 55 7.67 5.06 13.38
CA LEU A 55 8.55 4.59 12.32
C LEU A 55 9.94 5.19 12.41
N GLY A 56 10.93 4.35 12.17
CA GLY A 56 12.33 4.69 12.08
C GLY A 56 13.07 3.44 11.65
N LEU A 57 14.34 3.56 11.31
CA LEU A 57 15.10 2.42 10.82
C LEU A 57 15.13 1.24 11.81
N PRO A 58 15.38 1.45 13.12
CA PRO A 58 15.39 0.32 14.07
C PRO A 58 14.06 -0.43 14.10
N LEU A 59 12.94 0.28 14.08
CA LEU A 59 11.62 -0.36 14.10
C LEU A 59 11.34 -1.13 12.81
N ILE A 60 11.64 -0.53 11.66
CA ILE A 60 11.45 -1.19 10.37
C ILE A 60 12.22 -2.51 10.33
N LEU A 61 13.48 -2.49 10.77
CA LEU A 61 14.28 -3.70 10.82
C LEU A 61 13.74 -4.72 11.81
N ALA A 62 13.25 -4.27 12.97
CA ALA A 62 12.65 -5.15 13.97
C ALA A 62 11.37 -5.82 13.44
N LEU A 63 10.54 -5.07 12.74
CA LEU A 63 9.34 -5.63 12.11
C LEU A 63 9.70 -6.69 11.07
N GLY A 64 10.73 -6.44 10.28
CA GLY A 64 11.23 -7.41 9.31
C GLY A 64 11.70 -8.70 9.98
N ARG A 65 12.46 -8.57 11.06
CA ARG A 65 12.93 -9.75 11.82
C ARG A 65 11.76 -10.55 12.39
N ALA A 66 10.76 -9.86 12.92
CA ALA A 66 9.59 -10.52 13.49
C ALA A 66 8.82 -11.33 12.45
N LEU A 67 8.84 -10.91 11.20
CA LEU A 67 8.18 -11.60 10.09
C LEU A 67 9.07 -12.66 9.43
N GLY A 68 10.33 -12.76 9.83
CA GLY A 68 11.28 -13.69 9.21
C GLY A 68 11.93 -13.18 7.92
N VAL A 69 11.82 -11.89 7.65
CA VAL A 69 12.49 -11.24 6.52
C VAL A 69 13.98 -11.10 6.84
N SER A 70 14.84 -11.37 5.85
CA SER A 70 16.29 -11.26 6.03
C SER A 70 16.69 -9.86 6.46
N ASP A 71 17.29 -9.74 7.65
CA ASP A 71 17.76 -8.44 8.18
C ASP A 71 18.84 -7.83 7.29
N LEU A 72 19.82 -8.63 6.89
CA LEU A 72 20.91 -8.16 6.04
C LEU A 72 20.41 -7.74 4.67
N GLY A 73 19.54 -8.52 4.07
CA GLY A 73 18.94 -8.20 2.79
C GLY A 73 18.09 -6.93 2.85
N LEU A 74 17.33 -6.75 3.92
CA LEU A 74 16.52 -5.54 4.10
C LEU A 74 17.40 -4.31 4.26
N ARG A 75 18.48 -4.39 5.07
CA ARG A 75 19.44 -3.30 5.22
C ARG A 75 20.06 -2.89 3.89
N ASP A 76 20.48 -3.88 3.10
CA ASP A 76 21.06 -3.62 1.78
C ASP A 76 20.06 -2.98 0.83
N ALA A 77 18.84 -3.48 0.78
CA ALA A 77 17.82 -2.93 -0.10
C ALA A 77 17.51 -1.47 0.24
N LEU A 78 17.43 -1.15 1.53
CA LEU A 78 17.18 0.22 1.98
C LEU A 78 18.38 1.13 1.69
N ALA A 79 19.60 0.65 1.93
CA ALA A 79 20.81 1.45 1.70
C ALA A 79 21.01 1.74 0.21
N GLN A 80 20.75 0.78 -0.66
CA GLN A 80 20.94 0.91 -2.09
C GLN A 80 19.70 1.43 -2.81
N ARG A 81 18.61 1.63 -2.08
CA ARG A 81 17.35 2.12 -2.62
C ARG A 81 16.85 1.28 -3.80
N THR A 82 16.93 -0.04 -3.63
CA THR A 82 16.64 -1.02 -4.68
C THR A 82 15.23 -0.85 -5.27
N PHE A 83 14.26 -0.45 -4.46
CA PHE A 83 12.86 -0.34 -4.88
C PHE A 83 12.40 1.11 -5.09
N ALA A 84 13.32 2.07 -5.06
CA ALA A 84 12.96 3.48 -5.20
C ALA A 84 12.27 3.78 -6.53
N SER A 85 12.71 3.14 -7.61
CA SER A 85 12.10 3.33 -8.94
C SER A 85 10.63 2.89 -8.97
N LYS A 86 10.34 1.72 -8.41
CA LYS A 86 8.97 1.20 -8.36
C LYS A 86 8.06 2.11 -7.55
N ILE A 87 8.54 2.58 -6.41
CA ILE A 87 7.79 3.48 -5.55
C ILE A 87 7.56 4.83 -6.23
N ASN A 88 8.58 5.35 -6.91
CA ASN A 88 8.46 6.59 -7.66
C ASN A 88 7.46 6.47 -8.80
N ASP A 89 7.44 5.32 -9.51
CA ASP A 89 6.48 5.07 -10.57
C ASP A 89 5.05 5.05 -10.02
N ASP A 90 4.83 4.44 -8.86
CA ASP A 90 3.53 4.45 -8.20
C ASP A 90 3.12 5.88 -7.83
N PHE A 91 4.04 6.65 -7.27
CA PHE A 91 3.78 8.03 -6.87
C PHE A 91 3.39 8.89 -8.08
N ILE A 92 4.18 8.85 -9.15
CA ILE A 92 3.92 9.62 -10.36
C ILE A 92 2.60 9.19 -10.99
N GLY A 93 2.33 7.88 -11.03
CA GLY A 93 1.05 7.37 -11.51
C GLY A 93 -0.12 7.91 -10.70
N GLY A 94 0.03 8.00 -9.38
CA GLY A 94 -0.97 8.60 -8.50
C GLY A 94 -1.21 10.07 -8.82
N VAL A 95 -0.15 10.85 -8.96
CA VAL A 95 -0.25 12.27 -9.32
C VAL A 95 -1.00 12.45 -10.63
N ARG A 96 -0.64 11.67 -11.65
CA ARG A 96 -1.28 11.71 -12.96
C ARG A 96 -2.74 11.29 -12.92
N SER A 97 -3.11 10.45 -11.98
CA SER A 97 -4.47 9.96 -11.81
C SER A 97 -5.33 10.85 -10.89
N GLY A 98 -4.78 11.97 -10.42
CA GLY A 98 -5.50 12.92 -9.60
C GLY A 98 -5.44 12.67 -8.10
N VAL A 99 -4.52 11.83 -7.64
CA VAL A 99 -4.31 11.62 -6.19
C VAL A 99 -3.64 12.86 -5.62
N ASN A 100 -4.24 13.43 -4.57
CA ASN A 100 -3.71 14.59 -3.87
C ASN A 100 -3.62 14.38 -2.36
N GLY A 101 -3.83 13.17 -1.90
CA GLY A 101 -3.72 12.79 -0.50
C GLY A 101 -3.98 11.30 -0.32
N THR A 102 -3.77 10.81 0.89
CA THR A 102 -3.96 9.40 1.21
C THR A 102 -4.87 9.23 2.43
N PRO A 103 -5.63 8.14 2.49
CA PRO A 103 -5.80 7.16 1.42
C PRO A 103 -6.62 7.69 0.25
N SER A 104 -6.38 7.15 -0.94
CA SER A 104 -7.22 7.39 -2.12
C SER A 104 -7.59 6.05 -2.72
N PHE A 105 -8.83 5.92 -3.18
CA PHE A 105 -9.35 4.66 -3.71
C PHE A 105 -9.84 4.84 -5.14
N PHE A 106 -9.54 3.85 -5.97
CA PHE A 106 -10.03 3.75 -7.35
C PHE A 106 -10.77 2.44 -7.48
N ILE A 107 -11.96 2.49 -8.08
CA ILE A 107 -12.79 1.30 -8.32
C ILE A 107 -12.98 1.20 -9.83
N ASN A 108 -12.45 0.13 -10.42
CA ASN A 108 -12.46 -0.06 -11.88
C ASN A 108 -11.96 1.17 -12.65
N GLY A 109 -10.86 1.77 -12.14
CA GLY A 109 -10.22 2.90 -12.81
C GLY A 109 -10.80 4.27 -12.49
N GLU A 110 -11.90 4.34 -11.73
CA GLU A 110 -12.51 5.62 -11.34
C GLU A 110 -12.22 5.97 -9.90
N LYS A 111 -11.80 7.20 -9.66
CA LYS A 111 -11.51 7.68 -8.31
C LYS A 111 -12.79 7.74 -7.49
N HIS A 112 -12.75 7.11 -6.31
CA HIS A 112 -13.87 7.16 -5.37
C HIS A 112 -13.93 8.55 -4.72
N GLN A 113 -15.08 9.21 -4.81
CA GLN A 113 -15.26 10.58 -4.32
C GLN A 113 -15.90 10.64 -2.94
N GLY A 114 -16.37 9.52 -2.41
CA GLY A 114 -17.05 9.47 -1.14
C GLY A 114 -16.13 9.22 0.04
N SER A 115 -16.73 8.91 1.17
CA SER A 115 -16.05 8.56 2.41
C SER A 115 -15.26 7.25 2.26
N PHE A 116 -14.19 7.12 3.04
CA PHE A 116 -13.41 5.88 3.12
C PHE A 116 -14.02 4.86 4.08
N ALA A 117 -15.15 5.17 4.69
CA ALA A 117 -15.82 4.26 5.60
C ALA A 117 -16.16 2.95 4.89
N TYR A 118 -16.08 1.85 5.65
CA TYR A 118 -16.31 0.52 5.11
C TYR A 118 -17.63 0.44 4.33
N GLU A 119 -18.70 0.96 4.88
CA GLU A 119 -20.03 0.87 4.28
C GLU A 119 -20.10 1.60 2.94
N GLU A 120 -19.49 2.76 2.82
CA GLU A 120 -19.52 3.52 1.58
C GLU A 120 -18.65 2.90 0.50
N LEU A 121 -17.46 2.41 0.86
CA LEU A 121 -16.61 1.70 -0.08
C LEU A 121 -17.28 0.41 -0.55
N ALA A 122 -17.88 -0.35 0.37
CA ALA A 122 -18.58 -1.57 0.03
C ALA A 122 -19.75 -1.30 -0.92
N ALA A 123 -20.52 -0.26 -0.66
CA ALA A 123 -21.64 0.14 -1.53
C ALA A 123 -21.16 0.54 -2.92
N ALA A 124 -20.04 1.28 -3.01
CA ALA A 124 -19.47 1.70 -4.29
C ALA A 124 -18.97 0.50 -5.10
N ILE A 125 -18.32 -0.47 -4.44
CA ILE A 125 -17.84 -1.69 -5.10
C ILE A 125 -19.03 -2.52 -5.58
N ASP A 126 -20.05 -2.68 -4.73
CA ASP A 126 -21.24 -3.46 -5.06
C ASP A 126 -21.97 -2.86 -6.27
N ALA A 127 -22.08 -1.54 -6.33
CA ALA A 127 -22.68 -0.85 -7.47
C ALA A 127 -21.95 -1.15 -8.77
N ARG A 128 -20.59 -1.21 -8.73
CA ARG A 128 -19.80 -1.52 -9.92
C ARG A 128 -19.94 -2.98 -10.34
N LEU A 129 -20.07 -3.90 -9.41
CA LEU A 129 -20.31 -5.31 -9.71
C LEU A 129 -21.65 -5.47 -10.42
N HIS A 130 -22.68 -4.80 -9.97
CA HIS A 130 -24.00 -4.85 -10.60
C HIS A 130 -24.03 -4.18 -11.96
N ALA A 131 -23.34 -3.04 -12.11
CA ALA A 131 -23.23 -2.37 -13.40
C ALA A 131 -22.52 -3.25 -14.43
N GLY A 132 -21.47 -3.99 -13.99
CA GLY A 132 -20.77 -4.94 -14.85
C GLY A 132 -21.58 -6.16 -15.24
N ALA A 133 -22.64 -6.49 -14.49
CA ALA A 133 -23.54 -7.61 -14.77
C ALA A 133 -24.71 -7.23 -15.68
N ALA A 134 -24.92 -5.94 -15.95
CA ALA A 134 -25.98 -5.47 -16.82
C ALA A 134 -25.73 -5.95 -18.27
N PRO A 135 -26.75 -6.42 -18.96
CA PRO A 135 -26.61 -6.85 -20.36
C PRO A 135 -26.32 -5.70 -21.28
#